data_f5dbb080a3a24ae71eb9b60d43d7b90b
#
_entry.id   f5dbb080a3a24ae71eb9b60d43d7b90b
#
_cell.length_a   1.000
_cell.length_b   1.000
_cell.length_c   1.000
_cell.angle_alpha   90.00
_cell.angle_beta   90.00
_cell.angle_gamma   90.00
#
_symmetry.space_group_name_H-M   'P 1'
#
loop_
_entity.id
_entity.type
_entity.pdbx_description
1 polymer ?
#
loop_
_entity_poly.entity_id
_entity_poly.type
_entity_poly.pdbx_seq_one_letter_code
_entity_poly.pdbx_strand_id
1 'polypeptide(L)'
;MDGIGLFNTFLQSHRPQLEMSGVPKIFCGSIEDRMPVWYIMDEVGSAINHSDDPNFRTVPFLYLPEGITYTLLFPIKDVDYDEEVTRDFVEGQTNDQKKRRALLLPWIDTSFLGESFAQVEPDENYFLAGHIRESLPEKVDLQLPQRDRNTKLKVFSQYTYVNEYLNDSAFEIVNNEDQADILWYTSHFKEYKELSIRSPNVFVNQFPFENVLTIKDLLSIVCRRKADKKSYDPGTLETYPTWLPTTYNLSIELVQFVTYFEQRESMGLDNHWICKPWNLARGLDTHITKNLFHILRLPSTGPKIAQKYITNPVLYERLEIGKVKFDVRYIVMLKSVNPLRVFVYKNFFLRFANKEFALNNFDVYEQHFTVMNYSEDTPLCHVKCADFIIEWERQYPDFSWREHVEPKILHMFREIFEAAIAEKPPRGIAESSISRAVYAIDLILEWKQETIQPMLLEVNFSPDCKRACEYYPNFYNDIFKCLFLNVNNPEIFHDLSME
;
A
#
# COMPACT_ATOMS: atom_id res chain seq x y z
N MET A 1 16.47 -26.52 -10.68
CA MET A 1 17.78 -26.03 -11.13
C MET A 1 17.63 -24.56 -11.51
N ASP A 2 17.58 -23.65 -10.57
CA ASP A 2 17.48 -22.24 -10.93
C ASP A 2 18.27 -21.43 -9.93
N GLY A 3 19.58 -21.31 -10.24
CA GLY A 3 20.48 -20.43 -9.51
C GLY A 3 20.21 -18.98 -9.89
N ILE A 4 19.16 -18.36 -9.35
CA ILE A 4 18.95 -16.92 -9.47
C ILE A 4 19.68 -16.24 -8.31
N GLY A 5 20.78 -15.60 -8.61
CA GLY A 5 21.65 -14.95 -7.62
C GLY A 5 21.07 -13.61 -7.14
N LEU A 6 21.24 -13.35 -5.86
CA LEU A 6 20.87 -12.14 -5.13
C LEU A 6 21.81 -10.97 -5.45
N PHE A 7 21.57 -10.18 -6.50
CA PHE A 7 22.51 -9.14 -6.91
C PHE A 7 22.09 -7.69 -6.58
N ASN A 8 20.85 -7.43 -6.27
CA ASN A 8 20.35 -6.06 -6.26
C ASN A 8 20.25 -5.36 -4.88
N THR A 9 20.38 -6.07 -3.78
CA THR A 9 20.23 -5.47 -2.44
C THR A 9 21.36 -4.48 -2.13
N PHE A 10 22.55 -4.74 -2.63
CA PHE A 10 23.71 -3.90 -2.37
C PHE A 10 23.61 -2.51 -3.03
N LEU A 11 23.18 -2.45 -4.28
CA LEU A 11 23.08 -1.18 -5.01
C LEU A 11 21.94 -0.28 -4.49
N GLN A 12 20.83 -0.86 -4.02
CA GLN A 12 19.71 -0.09 -3.49
C GLN A 12 19.94 0.40 -2.05
N SER A 13 20.57 -0.40 -1.19
CA SER A 13 20.85 -0.03 0.21
C SER A 13 21.95 1.01 0.36
N HIS A 14 22.87 1.12 -0.62
CA HIS A 14 24.01 2.03 -0.58
C HIS A 14 23.86 3.28 -1.46
N ARG A 15 22.76 3.42 -2.24
CA ARG A 15 22.48 4.61 -3.06
C ARG A 15 22.52 5.94 -2.28
N PRO A 16 21.92 6.06 -1.08
CA PRO A 16 22.01 7.30 -0.31
C PRO A 16 23.44 7.65 0.12
N GLN A 17 24.28 6.64 0.35
CA GLN A 17 25.69 6.86 0.72
C GLN A 17 26.56 7.25 -0.49
N LEU A 18 26.23 6.76 -1.68
CA LEU A 18 26.91 7.14 -2.92
C LEU A 18 26.58 8.57 -3.36
N GLU A 19 25.36 9.04 -3.13
CA GLU A 19 24.98 10.44 -3.37
C GLU A 19 25.72 11.43 -2.44
N MET A 20 26.03 11.02 -1.21
CA MET A 20 26.81 11.83 -0.27
C MET A 20 28.33 11.88 -0.57
N SER A 21 28.84 10.95 -1.37
CA SER A 21 30.28 10.85 -1.67
C SER A 21 30.73 11.56 -2.95
N GLY A 22 29.87 12.34 -3.59
CA GLY A 22 30.25 13.15 -4.76
C GLY A 22 30.44 12.37 -6.07
N VAL A 23 29.93 11.15 -6.17
CA VAL A 23 29.89 10.39 -7.42
C VAL A 23 28.92 11.06 -8.41
N PRO A 24 29.30 11.23 -9.71
CA PRO A 24 28.47 11.93 -10.68
C PRO A 24 27.05 11.34 -10.80
N LYS A 25 26.07 12.20 -11.07
CA LYS A 25 24.63 11.89 -11.25
C LYS A 25 24.32 10.90 -12.41
N ILE A 26 25.13 9.91 -12.65
CA ILE A 26 24.92 8.89 -13.70
C ILE A 26 23.71 7.98 -13.37
N PHE A 27 23.19 8.04 -12.13
CA PHE A 27 22.09 7.20 -11.65
C PHE A 27 20.77 7.94 -11.39
N CYS A 28 20.57 9.11 -11.96
CA CYS A 28 19.27 9.80 -11.91
C CYS A 28 18.39 9.35 -13.10
N GLY A 29 18.19 8.04 -13.25
CA GLY A 29 17.26 7.47 -14.21
C GLY A 29 15.80 7.59 -13.75
N SER A 30 14.86 7.28 -14.63
CA SER A 30 13.43 7.15 -14.36
C SER A 30 13.17 6.10 -13.26
N ILE A 31 11.93 6.03 -12.75
CA ILE A 31 11.56 4.97 -11.79
C ILE A 31 11.78 3.58 -12.41
N GLU A 32 11.62 3.44 -13.72
CA GLU A 32 11.86 2.19 -14.46
C GLU A 32 13.32 1.76 -14.41
N ASP A 33 14.26 2.72 -14.46
CA ASP A 33 15.70 2.45 -14.29
C ASP A 33 16.09 2.01 -12.87
N ARG A 34 15.16 2.08 -11.91
CA ARG A 34 15.35 1.64 -10.52
C ARG A 34 14.79 0.26 -10.25
N MET A 35 14.15 -0.37 -11.24
CA MET A 35 13.63 -1.73 -11.07
C MET A 35 14.76 -2.72 -10.82
N PRO A 36 14.55 -3.70 -9.92
CA PRO A 36 15.54 -4.74 -9.66
C PRO A 36 15.80 -5.56 -10.92
N VAL A 37 17.06 -5.86 -11.18
CA VAL A 37 17.49 -6.75 -12.26
C VAL A 37 17.94 -8.07 -11.66
N TRP A 38 17.41 -9.16 -12.16
CA TRP A 38 17.76 -10.52 -11.75
C TRP A 38 18.84 -11.07 -12.68
N TYR A 39 19.88 -11.61 -12.09
CA TYR A 39 20.95 -12.28 -12.82
C TYR A 39 20.88 -13.79 -12.60
N ILE A 40 21.05 -14.55 -13.67
CA ILE A 40 21.19 -15.99 -13.61
C ILE A 40 22.68 -16.28 -13.33
N MET A 41 22.96 -17.14 -12.35
CA MET A 41 24.33 -17.61 -12.11
C MET A 41 24.82 -18.45 -13.29
N ASP A 42 26.10 -18.31 -13.61
CA ASP A 42 26.75 -19.17 -14.58
C ASP A 42 26.92 -20.62 -14.05
N GLU A 43 27.53 -21.48 -14.86
CA GLU A 43 27.74 -22.90 -14.50
C GLU A 43 28.58 -23.02 -13.22
N VAL A 44 29.59 -22.19 -13.03
CA VAL A 44 30.47 -22.22 -11.85
C VAL A 44 29.70 -21.77 -10.61
N GLY A 45 29.05 -20.62 -10.68
CA GLY A 45 28.29 -20.07 -9.56
C GLY A 45 27.12 -20.97 -9.13
N SER A 46 26.53 -21.69 -10.09
CA SER A 46 25.43 -22.63 -9.83
C SER A 46 25.91 -23.96 -9.23
N ALA A 47 27.18 -24.32 -9.40
CA ALA A 47 27.77 -25.56 -8.87
C ALA A 47 28.23 -25.44 -7.41
N ILE A 48 28.39 -24.22 -6.88
CA ILE A 48 28.83 -23.97 -5.50
C ILE A 48 27.69 -24.30 -4.53
N ASN A 49 27.98 -25.14 -3.55
CA ASN A 49 27.02 -25.52 -2.53
C ASN A 49 26.93 -24.53 -1.37
N HIS A 50 25.84 -24.60 -0.63
CA HIS A 50 25.64 -23.84 0.59
C HIS A 50 26.38 -24.44 1.77
N SER A 51 26.97 -23.57 2.61
CA SER A 51 27.45 -23.93 3.95
C SER A 51 27.15 -22.81 4.93
N ASP A 52 26.78 -23.19 6.16
CA ASP A 52 26.67 -22.24 7.30
C ASP A 52 28.03 -21.79 7.82
N ASP A 53 29.12 -22.52 7.48
CA ASP A 53 30.51 -22.20 7.72
C ASP A 53 31.32 -22.20 6.40
N PRO A 54 31.06 -21.23 5.51
CA PRO A 54 31.60 -21.23 4.16
C PRO A 54 33.11 -20.95 4.14
N ASN A 55 33.79 -21.41 3.09
CA ASN A 55 35.20 -21.11 2.83
C ASN A 55 35.36 -20.05 1.72
N PHE A 56 34.29 -19.75 0.96
CA PHE A 56 34.30 -18.67 -0.04
C PHE A 56 33.15 -17.69 0.21
N ARG A 57 33.32 -16.50 -0.34
CA ARG A 57 32.34 -15.41 -0.33
C ARG A 57 32.14 -14.86 -1.72
N THR A 58 30.90 -14.42 -2.00
CA THR A 58 30.57 -13.70 -3.23
C THR A 58 30.18 -12.26 -2.90
N VAL A 59 30.69 -11.31 -3.70
CA VAL A 59 30.29 -9.91 -3.61
C VAL A 59 30.03 -9.33 -5.00
N PRO A 60 29.05 -8.43 -5.15
CA PRO A 60 28.87 -7.69 -6.38
C PRO A 60 29.97 -6.65 -6.53
N PHE A 61 30.50 -6.51 -7.74
CA PHE A 61 31.49 -5.53 -8.11
C PHE A 61 31.03 -4.76 -9.36
N LEU A 62 30.71 -3.48 -9.20
CA LEU A 62 30.36 -2.61 -10.32
C LEU A 62 31.63 -1.99 -10.90
N TYR A 63 31.97 -2.39 -12.13
CA TYR A 63 33.08 -1.79 -12.89
C TYR A 63 32.56 -0.55 -13.64
N LEU A 64 32.71 0.61 -13.02
CA LEU A 64 32.16 1.88 -13.49
C LEU A 64 32.55 2.28 -14.92
N PRO A 65 33.84 2.08 -15.38
CA PRO A 65 34.24 2.51 -16.73
C PRO A 65 33.41 1.88 -17.86
N GLU A 66 32.92 0.67 -17.66
CA GLU A 66 32.14 -0.09 -18.65
C GLU A 66 30.68 -0.25 -18.25
N GLY A 67 30.30 0.19 -17.04
CA GLY A 67 28.94 0.01 -16.51
C GLY A 67 28.53 -1.45 -16.30
N ILE A 68 29.52 -2.36 -16.14
CA ILE A 68 29.30 -3.79 -16.01
C ILE A 68 29.39 -4.21 -14.55
N THR A 69 28.48 -5.08 -14.12
CA THR A 69 28.49 -5.69 -12.79
C THR A 69 29.03 -7.11 -12.86
N TYR A 70 30.07 -7.40 -12.10
CA TYR A 70 30.64 -8.73 -11.92
C TYR A 70 30.25 -9.30 -10.56
N THR A 71 30.26 -10.64 -10.44
CA THR A 71 30.32 -11.33 -9.16
C THR A 71 31.76 -11.74 -8.88
N LEU A 72 32.34 -11.19 -7.82
CA LEU A 72 33.65 -11.65 -7.35
C LEU A 72 33.42 -12.80 -6.37
N LEU A 73 34.07 -13.94 -6.64
CA LEU A 73 34.17 -15.09 -5.76
C LEU A 73 35.59 -15.18 -5.23
N PHE A 74 35.79 -15.19 -3.92
CA PHE A 74 37.09 -15.24 -3.30
C PHE A 74 37.09 -16.06 -2.01
N PRO A 75 38.21 -16.73 -1.65
CA PRO A 75 38.36 -17.46 -0.41
C PRO A 75 38.36 -16.52 0.80
N ILE A 76 37.74 -16.95 1.88
CA ILE A 76 37.74 -16.26 3.19
C ILE A 76 38.44 -17.10 4.27
N LYS A 77 38.87 -18.30 3.92
CA LYS A 77 39.68 -19.24 4.71
C LYS A 77 40.76 -19.85 3.83
N ASP A 78 41.78 -20.42 4.44
CA ASP A 78 42.68 -21.31 3.73
C ASP A 78 41.89 -22.53 3.26
N VAL A 79 42.18 -22.96 2.04
CA VAL A 79 41.43 -24.04 1.39
C VAL A 79 42.47 -25.08 0.91
N ASP A 80 42.29 -26.32 1.35
CA ASP A 80 43.14 -27.41 0.96
C ASP A 80 42.86 -27.89 -0.47
N TYR A 81 43.80 -28.61 -1.07
CA TYR A 81 43.62 -29.21 -2.36
C TYR A 81 42.50 -30.26 -2.26
N ASP A 82 41.54 -30.24 -3.22
CA ASP A 82 40.35 -31.08 -3.25
C ASP A 82 39.27 -30.74 -2.19
N GLU A 83 39.43 -29.67 -1.43
CA GLU A 83 38.35 -29.18 -0.54
C GLU A 83 37.21 -28.55 -1.37
N GLU A 84 35.95 -28.89 -0.98
CA GLU A 84 34.78 -28.36 -1.66
C GLU A 84 34.63 -26.84 -1.42
N VAL A 85 34.43 -26.10 -2.51
CA VAL A 85 34.12 -24.67 -2.45
C VAL A 85 32.67 -24.49 -2.03
N THR A 86 32.47 -23.78 -0.92
CA THR A 86 31.14 -23.49 -0.37
C THR A 86 30.95 -22.00 -0.13
N ARG A 87 29.70 -21.55 -0.20
CA ARG A 87 29.32 -20.18 0.15
C ARG A 87 28.03 -20.14 0.97
N ASP A 88 27.82 -19.06 1.71
CA ASP A 88 26.54 -18.82 2.35
C ASP A 88 25.52 -18.20 1.35
N PHE A 89 24.42 -18.89 1.10
CA PHE A 89 23.37 -18.41 0.18
C PHE A 89 22.53 -17.27 0.75
N VAL A 90 22.53 -17.12 2.09
CA VAL A 90 21.74 -16.12 2.83
C VAL A 90 22.62 -15.28 3.74
N GLU A 91 23.79 -14.89 3.24
CA GLU A 91 24.75 -14.10 3.96
C GLU A 91 24.12 -12.82 4.54
N GLY A 92 24.51 -12.47 5.77
CA GLY A 92 23.94 -11.33 6.50
C GLY A 92 22.64 -11.61 7.25
N GLN A 93 22.03 -12.78 7.08
CA GLN A 93 20.82 -13.23 7.81
C GLN A 93 21.20 -14.17 8.96
N THR A 94 22.02 -13.70 9.89
CA THR A 94 22.68 -14.58 10.86
C THR A 94 21.97 -14.69 12.21
N ASN A 95 21.21 -13.69 12.62
CA ASN A 95 20.73 -13.58 13.99
C ASN A 95 19.44 -14.36 14.28
N ASP A 96 18.65 -14.67 13.24
CA ASP A 96 17.41 -15.43 13.36
C ASP A 96 17.51 -16.73 12.59
N GLN A 97 17.74 -17.83 13.31
CA GLN A 97 17.91 -19.16 12.73
C GLN A 97 16.65 -19.66 12.01
N LYS A 98 15.45 -19.30 12.48
CA LYS A 98 14.20 -19.69 11.81
C LYS A 98 14.04 -18.97 10.48
N LYS A 99 14.30 -17.66 10.49
CA LYS A 99 14.28 -16.85 9.28
C LYS A 99 15.34 -17.32 8.28
N ARG A 100 16.55 -17.66 8.75
CA ARG A 100 17.61 -18.22 7.91
C ARG A 100 17.17 -19.51 7.23
N ARG A 101 16.60 -20.46 7.98
CA ARG A 101 16.04 -21.70 7.44
C ARG A 101 14.93 -21.45 6.43
N ALA A 102 14.03 -20.50 6.67
CA ALA A 102 12.97 -20.13 5.74
C ALA A 102 13.54 -19.59 4.41
N LEU A 103 14.57 -18.75 4.47
CA LEU A 103 15.24 -18.22 3.27
C LEU A 103 16.00 -19.31 2.48
N LEU A 104 16.45 -20.37 3.14
CA LEU A 104 17.16 -21.50 2.51
C LEU A 104 16.23 -22.53 1.86
N LEU A 105 14.92 -22.47 2.06
CA LEU A 105 13.95 -23.41 1.48
C LEU A 105 14.10 -23.65 -0.04
N PRO A 106 14.50 -22.69 -0.89
CA PRO A 106 14.74 -22.95 -2.30
C PRO A 106 15.86 -23.99 -2.58
N TRP A 107 16.70 -24.27 -1.60
CA TRP A 107 17.85 -25.16 -1.72
C TRP A 107 17.85 -26.30 -0.71
N ILE A 108 17.29 -26.09 0.49
CA ILE A 108 17.29 -27.05 1.59
C ILE A 108 15.85 -27.26 2.04
N ASP A 109 15.33 -28.46 1.80
CA ASP A 109 13.98 -28.83 2.21
C ASP A 109 13.87 -28.84 3.75
N THR A 110 12.94 -28.04 4.27
CA THR A 110 12.70 -27.90 5.71
C THR A 110 11.22 -27.60 5.94
N SER A 111 10.54 -28.38 6.78
CA SER A 111 9.14 -28.14 7.10
C SER A 111 8.98 -27.10 8.21
N PHE A 112 7.97 -26.23 8.06
CA PHE A 112 7.53 -25.25 9.03
C PHE A 112 6.14 -25.54 9.62
N LEU A 113 5.51 -26.67 9.28
CA LEU A 113 4.16 -27.04 9.75
C LEU A 113 4.00 -27.06 11.28
N GLY A 114 5.09 -27.18 12.03
CA GLY A 114 5.09 -27.14 13.49
C GLY A 114 5.27 -25.75 14.10
N GLU A 115 5.48 -24.73 13.27
CA GLU A 115 5.68 -23.35 13.75
C GLU A 115 4.34 -22.59 13.81
N SER A 116 4.34 -21.44 14.47
CA SER A 116 3.16 -20.57 14.54
C SER A 116 3.15 -19.59 13.38
N PHE A 117 2.02 -19.45 12.71
CA PHE A 117 1.79 -18.38 11.73
C PHE A 117 1.05 -17.16 12.31
N ALA A 118 0.86 -17.12 13.63
CA ALA A 118 0.21 -15.99 14.28
C ALA A 118 1.04 -14.70 14.10
N GLN A 119 0.34 -13.63 13.73
CA GLN A 119 0.93 -12.33 13.51
C GLN A 119 0.82 -11.48 14.78
N VAL A 120 1.93 -10.90 15.18
CA VAL A 120 2.01 -10.04 16.37
C VAL A 120 2.28 -8.62 15.90
N GLU A 121 1.57 -7.65 16.48
CA GLU A 121 1.83 -6.24 16.19
C GLU A 121 3.24 -5.88 16.67
N PRO A 122 4.08 -5.28 15.81
CA PRO A 122 5.44 -4.90 16.17
C PRO A 122 5.46 -3.73 17.19
N ASP A 123 6.63 -3.48 17.75
CA ASP A 123 6.83 -2.37 18.69
C ASP A 123 6.82 -0.98 18.00
N GLU A 124 6.87 0.08 18.78
CA GLU A 124 6.84 1.46 18.29
C GLU A 124 8.02 1.79 17.37
N ASN A 125 9.18 1.16 17.56
CA ASN A 125 10.37 1.41 16.73
C ASN A 125 10.14 1.00 15.29
N TYR A 126 9.34 -0.05 15.07
CA TYR A 126 8.97 -0.47 13.72
C TYR A 126 8.16 0.61 13.01
N PHE A 127 7.19 1.22 13.69
CA PHE A 127 6.37 2.30 13.12
C PHE A 127 7.17 3.58 12.84
N LEU A 128 8.27 3.78 13.53
CA LEU A 128 9.19 4.91 13.30
C LEU A 128 10.27 4.61 12.26
N ALA A 129 10.61 3.34 12.05
CA ALA A 129 11.68 2.93 11.17
C ALA A 129 11.32 3.12 9.69
N GLY A 130 12.13 3.86 8.96
CA GLY A 130 11.93 4.09 7.53
C GLY A 130 10.75 5.00 7.17
N HIS A 131 10.07 5.59 8.16
CA HIS A 131 8.95 6.50 7.98
C HIS A 131 9.38 7.96 8.11
N ILE A 132 8.50 8.85 7.68
CA ILE A 132 8.75 10.30 7.70
C ILE A 132 8.85 10.76 9.16
N ARG A 133 9.91 11.50 9.49
CA ARG A 133 9.99 12.18 10.78
C ARG A 133 9.10 13.42 10.74
N GLU A 134 8.10 13.43 11.60
CA GLU A 134 7.17 14.53 11.75
C GLU A 134 7.02 14.91 13.21
N SER A 135 6.69 16.18 13.45
CA SER A 135 6.41 16.70 14.79
C SER A 135 4.93 16.53 15.14
N LEU A 136 4.61 16.53 16.42
CA LEU A 136 3.22 16.54 16.90
C LEU A 136 2.78 17.97 17.17
N PRO A 137 1.54 18.36 16.82
CA PRO A 137 1.02 19.68 17.12
C PRO A 137 0.92 19.89 18.64
N GLU A 138 1.14 21.11 19.09
CA GLU A 138 0.79 21.50 20.46
C GLU A 138 -0.74 21.44 20.60
N LYS A 139 -1.21 21.08 21.81
CA LYS A 139 -2.65 21.12 22.12
C LYS A 139 -3.09 22.57 22.17
N VAL A 140 -3.71 23.02 21.13
CA VAL A 140 -4.32 24.35 21.06
C VAL A 140 -5.83 24.16 21.17
N ASP A 141 -6.43 24.77 22.21
CA ASP A 141 -7.89 24.96 22.19
C ASP A 141 -8.21 25.87 21.03
N LEU A 142 -8.63 25.27 19.92
CA LEU A 142 -9.12 26.02 18.77
C LEU A 142 -10.37 26.79 19.20
N GLN A 143 -10.19 27.99 19.65
CA GLN A 143 -11.22 28.98 19.47
C GLN A 143 -11.25 29.31 17.99
N LEU A 144 -12.01 28.52 17.23
CA LEU A 144 -12.35 28.93 15.86
C LEU A 144 -12.86 30.37 15.97
N PRO A 145 -12.16 31.37 15.45
CA PRO A 145 -12.65 32.75 15.53
C PRO A 145 -14.08 32.71 15.00
N GLN A 146 -15.01 33.40 15.68
CA GLN A 146 -16.34 33.65 15.12
C GLN A 146 -16.08 34.46 13.86
N ARG A 147 -15.88 33.71 12.74
CA ARG A 147 -15.62 34.36 11.46
C ARG A 147 -16.91 35.02 11.01
N ASP A 148 -16.80 36.28 10.68
CA ASP A 148 -17.87 36.99 9.99
C ASP A 148 -18.26 36.15 8.77
N ARG A 149 -19.54 35.84 8.58
CA ARG A 149 -20.04 35.00 7.47
C ARG A 149 -19.60 35.50 6.08
N ASN A 150 -19.09 36.69 6.00
CA ASN A 150 -18.64 37.35 4.77
C ASN A 150 -17.12 37.21 4.51
N THR A 151 -16.33 36.63 5.43
CA THR A 151 -14.88 36.51 5.25
C THR A 151 -14.56 35.19 4.52
N LYS A 152 -13.97 35.32 3.32
CA LYS A 152 -13.51 34.17 2.52
C LYS A 152 -12.33 33.50 3.20
N LEU A 153 -12.27 32.15 3.10
CA LEU A 153 -11.11 31.36 3.49
C LEU A 153 -10.06 31.39 2.38
N LYS A 154 -8.87 31.81 2.71
CA LYS A 154 -7.74 31.85 1.77
C LYS A 154 -7.10 30.48 1.70
N VAL A 155 -6.92 29.96 0.49
CA VAL A 155 -6.41 28.62 0.21
C VAL A 155 -5.13 28.71 -0.58
N PHE A 156 -4.04 28.21 -0.03
CA PHE A 156 -2.83 27.90 -0.76
C PHE A 156 -2.86 26.43 -1.16
N SER A 157 -2.64 26.12 -2.44
CA SER A 157 -2.66 24.75 -2.92
C SER A 157 -1.53 24.47 -3.91
N GLN A 158 -0.84 23.35 -3.67
CA GLN A 158 0.12 22.77 -4.61
C GLN A 158 -0.56 21.92 -5.69
N TYR A 159 -1.87 21.67 -5.59
CA TYR A 159 -2.59 20.78 -6.48
C TYR A 159 -3.43 21.56 -7.49
N THR A 160 -3.09 21.43 -8.76
CA THR A 160 -3.69 22.17 -9.87
C THR A 160 -5.21 22.09 -9.89
N TYR A 161 -5.79 20.91 -9.67
CA TYR A 161 -7.23 20.73 -9.73
C TYR A 161 -7.99 21.39 -8.57
N VAL A 162 -7.37 21.60 -7.40
CA VAL A 162 -7.95 22.49 -6.37
C VAL A 162 -8.01 23.91 -6.90
N ASN A 163 -6.92 24.40 -7.50
CA ASN A 163 -6.85 25.77 -8.01
C ASN A 163 -7.87 26.05 -9.14
N GLU A 164 -8.15 25.03 -9.97
CA GLU A 164 -9.06 25.15 -11.10
C GLU A 164 -10.54 24.97 -10.73
N TYR A 165 -10.85 24.07 -9.78
CA TYR A 165 -12.22 23.64 -9.49
C TYR A 165 -12.78 24.17 -8.16
N LEU A 166 -11.97 24.76 -7.27
CA LEU A 166 -12.46 25.41 -6.06
C LEU A 166 -12.88 26.85 -6.39
N ASN A 167 -14.12 27.02 -6.77
CA ASN A 167 -14.67 28.29 -7.24
C ASN A 167 -15.86 28.82 -6.41
N ASP A 168 -16.17 28.15 -5.28
CA ASP A 168 -17.22 28.63 -4.36
C ASP A 168 -16.81 29.96 -3.71
N SER A 169 -17.78 30.87 -3.60
CA SER A 169 -17.57 32.23 -3.10
C SER A 169 -17.03 32.32 -1.68
N ALA A 170 -17.10 31.26 -0.89
CA ALA A 170 -16.55 31.18 0.47
C ALA A 170 -15.03 31.01 0.51
N PHE A 171 -14.40 30.71 -0.63
CA PHE A 171 -12.96 30.45 -0.74
C PHE A 171 -12.28 31.42 -1.71
N GLU A 172 -10.98 31.63 -1.50
CA GLU A 172 -10.12 32.47 -2.34
C GLU A 172 -8.76 31.79 -2.48
N ILE A 173 -8.36 31.46 -3.72
CA ILE A 173 -7.03 30.91 -3.98
C ILE A 173 -5.97 32.01 -3.86
N VAL A 174 -4.92 31.75 -3.08
CA VAL A 174 -3.77 32.63 -2.88
C VAL A 174 -2.47 31.97 -3.30
N ASN A 175 -1.51 32.76 -3.75
CA ASN A 175 -0.20 32.28 -4.21
C ASN A 175 0.85 32.26 -3.09
N ASN A 176 0.59 32.90 -1.96
CA ASN A 176 1.52 32.97 -0.83
C ASN A 176 0.97 32.15 0.32
N GLU A 177 1.76 31.15 0.74
CA GLU A 177 1.47 30.25 1.85
C GLU A 177 1.23 31.00 3.18
N ASP A 178 2.03 32.04 3.45
CA ASP A 178 1.92 32.83 4.69
C ASP A 178 0.59 33.62 4.83
N GLN A 179 -0.16 33.75 3.75
CA GLN A 179 -1.46 34.41 3.72
C GLN A 179 -2.64 33.46 3.82
N ALA A 180 -2.37 32.15 3.79
CA ALA A 180 -3.42 31.15 3.70
C ALA A 180 -4.04 30.82 5.06
N ASP A 181 -5.33 30.52 5.04
CA ASP A 181 -6.07 29.91 6.14
C ASP A 181 -6.09 28.37 6.00
N ILE A 182 -5.88 27.89 4.79
CA ILE A 182 -5.86 26.47 4.44
C ILE A 182 -4.63 26.19 3.58
N LEU A 183 -3.81 25.23 4.02
CA LEU A 183 -2.63 24.73 3.32
C LEU A 183 -2.96 23.38 2.70
N TRP A 184 -2.97 23.30 1.36
CA TRP A 184 -3.24 22.07 0.62
C TRP A 184 -1.99 21.59 -0.08
N TYR A 185 -1.27 20.66 0.56
CA TYR A 185 -0.03 20.09 0.06
C TYR A 185 -0.26 18.76 -0.68
N THR A 186 0.57 18.49 -1.67
CA THR A 186 0.69 17.19 -2.34
C THR A 186 1.87 16.38 -1.83
N SER A 187 2.82 17.03 -1.16
CA SER A 187 3.94 16.42 -0.46
C SER A 187 3.61 16.21 1.02
N HIS A 188 4.34 15.33 1.69
CA HIS A 188 4.16 15.09 3.12
C HIS A 188 4.52 16.31 3.96
N PHE A 189 3.58 16.75 4.78
CA PHE A 189 3.78 17.79 5.77
C PHE A 189 4.43 17.22 7.04
N LYS A 190 5.33 17.96 7.69
CA LYS A 190 6.14 17.48 8.83
C LYS A 190 6.14 18.40 10.03
N GLU A 191 5.97 19.70 9.80
CA GLU A 191 6.18 20.76 10.79
C GLU A 191 4.88 21.10 11.55
N TYR A 192 4.17 20.07 12.04
CA TYR A 192 2.88 20.28 12.74
C TYR A 192 3.04 21.07 14.04
N LYS A 193 4.14 20.88 14.78
CA LYS A 193 4.42 21.62 16.00
C LYS A 193 4.62 23.10 15.69
N GLU A 194 5.46 23.38 14.74
CA GLU A 194 5.81 24.74 14.31
C GLU A 194 4.57 25.47 13.78
N LEU A 195 3.77 24.80 12.96
CA LEU A 195 2.52 25.38 12.43
C LEU A 195 1.53 25.67 13.55
N SER A 196 1.32 24.74 14.48
CA SER A 196 0.36 24.90 15.59
C SER A 196 0.72 26.04 16.53
N ILE A 197 2.03 26.37 16.70
CA ILE A 197 2.52 27.48 17.51
C ILE A 197 2.42 28.80 16.74
N ARG A 198 2.92 28.83 15.49
CA ARG A 198 3.00 30.06 14.68
C ARG A 198 1.63 30.50 14.19
N SER A 199 0.80 29.57 13.77
CA SER A 199 -0.46 29.85 13.08
C SER A 199 -1.56 28.86 13.50
N PRO A 200 -2.04 28.90 14.76
CA PRO A 200 -2.93 27.90 15.34
C PRO A 200 -4.31 27.80 14.66
N ASN A 201 -4.67 28.78 13.82
CA ASN A 201 -5.92 28.82 13.08
C ASN A 201 -5.79 28.44 11.60
N VAL A 202 -4.60 28.06 11.16
CA VAL A 202 -4.34 27.60 9.79
C VAL A 202 -4.51 26.10 9.71
N PHE A 203 -5.31 25.64 8.77
CA PHE A 203 -5.54 24.23 8.53
C PHE A 203 -4.52 23.64 7.55
N VAL A 204 -4.19 22.35 7.74
CA VAL A 204 -3.40 21.55 6.80
C VAL A 204 -4.18 20.30 6.38
N ASN A 205 -4.01 19.87 5.12
CA ASN A 205 -4.77 18.75 4.54
C ASN A 205 -4.24 17.35 4.88
N GLN A 206 -3.51 17.20 5.98
CA GLN A 206 -2.89 15.94 6.42
C GLN A 206 -2.96 15.83 7.95
N PHE A 207 -2.94 14.58 8.45
CA PHE A 207 -2.83 14.31 9.88
C PHE A 207 -1.44 13.76 10.23
N PRO A 208 -0.89 14.10 11.41
CA PRO A 208 0.34 13.48 11.86
C PRO A 208 0.16 11.97 12.02
N PHE A 209 1.14 11.19 11.60
CA PHE A 209 1.15 9.72 11.62
C PHE A 209 0.04 9.05 10.77
N GLU A 210 -0.49 9.73 9.74
CA GLU A 210 -1.43 9.12 8.80
C GLU A 210 -0.79 8.03 7.93
N ASN A 211 0.54 7.91 7.95
CA ASN A 211 1.29 6.83 7.33
C ASN A 211 0.84 5.44 7.82
N VAL A 212 0.27 5.31 9.01
CA VAL A 212 -0.34 4.05 9.51
C VAL A 212 -1.50 3.57 8.62
N LEU A 213 -2.12 4.45 7.85
CA LEU A 213 -3.14 4.11 6.85
C LEU A 213 -2.56 4.01 5.43
N THR A 214 -1.57 4.84 5.09
CA THR A 214 -1.19 5.05 3.69
C THR A 214 -0.01 4.20 3.25
N ILE A 215 0.68 3.54 4.18
CA ILE A 215 1.74 2.57 3.90
C ILE A 215 1.19 1.15 4.07
N LYS A 216 1.32 0.31 3.05
CA LYS A 216 0.60 -0.96 2.91
C LYS A 216 0.84 -1.97 4.04
N ASP A 217 2.07 -2.05 4.54
CA ASP A 217 2.39 -2.93 5.66
C ASP A 217 1.80 -2.42 6.97
N LEU A 218 1.92 -1.12 7.27
CA LEU A 218 1.32 -0.50 8.45
C LEU A 218 -0.20 -0.58 8.42
N LEU A 219 -0.82 -0.32 7.25
CA LEU A 219 -2.26 -0.47 7.06
C LEU A 219 -2.72 -1.88 7.46
N SER A 220 -2.02 -2.92 6.98
CA SER A 220 -2.38 -4.30 7.31
C SER A 220 -2.22 -4.60 8.80
N ILE A 221 -1.13 -4.11 9.43
CA ILE A 221 -0.88 -4.27 10.86
C ILE A 221 -2.01 -3.60 11.68
N VAL A 222 -2.32 -2.36 11.37
CA VAL A 222 -3.33 -1.57 12.08
C VAL A 222 -4.72 -2.16 11.91
N CYS A 223 -5.10 -2.53 10.69
CA CYS A 223 -6.42 -3.12 10.42
C CYS A 223 -6.65 -4.47 11.13
N ARG A 224 -5.60 -5.26 11.39
CA ARG A 224 -5.70 -6.50 12.17
C ARG A 224 -6.19 -6.29 13.61
N ARG A 225 -6.13 -5.07 14.15
CA ARG A 225 -6.71 -4.72 15.47
C ARG A 225 -8.23 -4.93 15.53
N LYS A 226 -8.89 -4.97 14.36
CA LYS A 226 -10.33 -5.26 14.26
C LYS A 226 -10.64 -6.75 14.20
N ALA A 227 -9.64 -7.61 14.27
CA ALA A 227 -9.87 -9.03 14.46
C ALA A 227 -10.52 -9.27 15.82
N ASP A 228 -11.62 -10.03 15.82
CA ASP A 228 -12.22 -10.55 17.04
C ASP A 228 -11.23 -11.48 17.77
N LYS A 229 -11.68 -12.06 18.90
CA LYS A 229 -10.87 -12.98 19.72
C LYS A 229 -10.27 -14.17 18.95
N LYS A 230 -10.80 -14.48 17.76
CA LYS A 230 -10.23 -15.47 16.84
C LYS A 230 -9.43 -14.74 15.78
N SER A 231 -8.17 -15.08 15.65
CA SER A 231 -7.29 -14.50 14.63
C SER A 231 -7.54 -15.07 13.22
N TYR A 232 -8.13 -16.26 13.11
CA TYR A 232 -8.42 -16.92 11.83
C TYR A 232 -9.51 -18.00 11.99
N ASP A 233 -10.11 -18.40 10.86
CA ASP A 233 -11.01 -19.56 10.77
C ASP A 233 -10.19 -20.84 10.60
N PRO A 234 -10.34 -21.86 11.47
CA PRO A 234 -9.54 -23.08 11.40
C PRO A 234 -9.81 -23.95 10.16
N GLY A 235 -10.98 -23.85 9.54
CA GLY A 235 -11.35 -24.65 8.38
C GLY A 235 -10.88 -24.08 7.05
N THR A 236 -10.81 -22.75 6.94
CA THR A 236 -10.43 -22.04 5.72
C THR A 236 -9.10 -21.34 5.84
N LEU A 237 -8.56 -21.20 7.06
CA LEU A 237 -7.41 -20.37 7.42
C LEU A 237 -7.57 -18.89 7.04
N GLU A 238 -8.79 -18.43 6.78
CA GLU A 238 -9.05 -17.00 6.54
C GLU A 238 -8.83 -16.20 7.81
N THR A 239 -8.09 -15.09 7.69
CA THR A 239 -7.80 -14.19 8.82
C THR A 239 -8.88 -13.13 8.98
N TYR A 240 -8.99 -12.59 10.20
CA TYR A 240 -9.90 -11.50 10.51
C TYR A 240 -9.16 -10.16 10.58
N PRO A 241 -9.84 -9.04 10.33
CA PRO A 241 -11.24 -8.94 9.88
C PRO A 241 -11.42 -9.47 8.45
N THR A 242 -12.61 -9.98 8.11
CA THR A 242 -12.87 -10.67 6.83
C THR A 242 -12.74 -9.81 5.59
N TRP A 243 -12.79 -8.49 5.74
CA TRP A 243 -12.60 -7.52 4.67
C TRP A 243 -11.12 -7.18 4.39
N LEU A 244 -10.20 -7.66 5.23
CA LEU A 244 -8.75 -7.47 5.03
C LEU A 244 -8.16 -8.74 4.41
N PRO A 245 -7.67 -8.71 3.17
CA PRO A 245 -6.96 -9.87 2.63
C PRO A 245 -5.76 -10.22 3.52
N THR A 246 -5.60 -11.51 3.85
CA THR A 246 -4.46 -11.98 4.65
C THR A 246 -3.16 -11.44 4.09
N THR A 247 -2.41 -10.70 4.89
CA THR A 247 -1.21 -9.98 4.45
C THR A 247 -0.08 -10.21 5.44
N TYR A 248 1.08 -10.60 4.93
CA TYR A 248 2.32 -10.76 5.70
C TYR A 248 3.38 -9.79 5.22
N ASN A 249 4.10 -9.20 6.15
CA ASN A 249 5.31 -8.44 5.85
C ASN A 249 6.49 -9.41 5.74
N LEU A 250 7.05 -9.57 4.53
CA LEU A 250 8.11 -10.53 4.25
C LEU A 250 9.46 -10.17 4.92
N SER A 251 9.59 -8.98 5.51
CA SER A 251 10.79 -8.61 6.25
C SER A 251 10.78 -9.06 7.71
N ILE A 252 9.62 -8.97 8.38
CA ILE A 252 9.49 -9.27 9.81
C ILE A 252 8.61 -10.50 10.11
N GLU A 253 7.74 -10.92 9.18
CA GLU A 253 6.79 -12.03 9.34
C GLU A 253 7.09 -13.18 8.35
N LEU A 254 8.34 -13.33 7.90
CA LEU A 254 8.70 -14.33 6.87
C LEU A 254 8.42 -15.75 7.34
N VAL A 255 8.79 -16.09 8.56
CA VAL A 255 8.59 -17.43 9.14
C VAL A 255 7.09 -17.73 9.26
N GLN A 256 6.31 -16.76 9.74
CA GLN A 256 4.86 -16.86 9.84
C GLN A 256 4.21 -17.05 8.47
N PHE A 257 4.70 -16.31 7.46
CA PHE A 257 4.24 -16.45 6.08
C PHE A 257 4.49 -17.86 5.53
N VAL A 258 5.72 -18.37 5.69
CA VAL A 258 6.09 -19.72 5.23
C VAL A 258 5.21 -20.77 5.91
N THR A 259 5.07 -20.69 7.22
CA THR A 259 4.22 -21.59 7.99
C THR A 259 2.78 -21.58 7.50
N TYR A 260 2.22 -20.38 7.29
CA TYR A 260 0.86 -20.23 6.78
C TYR A 260 0.71 -20.79 5.35
N PHE A 261 1.71 -20.54 4.49
CA PHE A 261 1.73 -21.06 3.14
C PHE A 261 1.71 -22.59 3.12
N GLU A 262 2.61 -23.25 3.88
CA GLU A 262 2.67 -24.72 3.98
C GLU A 262 1.38 -25.29 4.59
N GLN A 263 0.81 -24.63 5.61
CA GLN A 263 -0.44 -25.06 6.21
C GLN A 263 -1.60 -25.03 5.21
N ARG A 264 -1.70 -23.98 4.39
CA ARG A 264 -2.69 -23.90 3.31
C ARG A 264 -2.49 -24.97 2.25
N GLU A 265 -1.24 -25.25 1.88
CA GLU A 265 -0.89 -26.27 0.90
C GLU A 265 -1.24 -27.67 1.42
N SER A 266 -0.95 -27.96 2.69
CA SER A 266 -1.29 -29.24 3.33
C SER A 266 -2.81 -29.51 3.41
N MET A 267 -3.62 -28.43 3.45
CA MET A 267 -5.09 -28.49 3.44
C MET A 267 -5.68 -28.43 2.01
N GLY A 268 -4.86 -28.34 0.97
CA GLY A 268 -5.31 -28.20 -0.42
C GLY A 268 -6.01 -26.84 -0.71
N LEU A 269 -5.74 -25.82 0.10
CA LEU A 269 -6.31 -24.50 -0.07
C LEU A 269 -5.54 -23.68 -1.12
N ASP A 270 -6.22 -22.71 -1.74
CA ASP A 270 -5.59 -21.82 -2.72
C ASP A 270 -4.41 -21.05 -2.15
N ASN A 271 -3.31 -21.00 -2.89
CA ASN A 271 -2.05 -20.37 -2.50
C ASN A 271 -1.53 -19.36 -3.52
N HIS A 272 -2.43 -18.61 -4.18
CA HIS A 272 -2.03 -17.47 -5.00
C HIS A 272 -1.82 -16.23 -4.14
N TRP A 273 -0.69 -15.57 -4.34
CA TRP A 273 -0.26 -14.39 -3.59
C TRP A 273 0.10 -13.25 -4.53
N ILE A 274 -0.27 -12.02 -4.15
CA ILE A 274 0.23 -10.81 -4.77
C ILE A 274 1.28 -10.19 -3.86
N CYS A 275 2.52 -10.15 -4.35
CA CYS A 275 3.66 -9.59 -3.64
C CYS A 275 3.95 -8.21 -4.18
N LYS A 276 3.98 -7.22 -3.31
CA LYS A 276 4.13 -5.80 -3.72
C LYS A 276 5.00 -5.03 -2.73
N PRO A 277 5.77 -4.02 -3.21
CA PRO A 277 6.49 -3.11 -2.33
C PRO A 277 5.52 -2.37 -1.40
N TRP A 278 5.94 -2.16 -0.16
CA TRP A 278 5.08 -1.50 0.83
C TRP A 278 4.91 0.01 0.57
N ASN A 279 5.84 0.65 -0.13
CA ASN A 279 5.89 2.10 -0.36
C ASN A 279 5.82 2.54 -1.83
N LEU A 280 5.64 1.62 -2.79
CA LEU A 280 5.46 1.96 -4.20
C LEU A 280 3.99 1.89 -4.62
N ALA A 281 3.64 2.72 -5.60
CA ALA A 281 2.33 2.77 -6.22
C ALA A 281 2.35 2.24 -7.67
N ARG A 282 1.19 2.23 -8.33
CA ARG A 282 1.01 1.94 -9.76
C ARG A 282 1.41 0.53 -10.19
N GLY A 283 1.38 -0.46 -9.29
CA GLY A 283 1.70 -1.86 -9.61
C GLY A 283 3.17 -2.14 -9.91
N LEU A 284 4.06 -1.16 -9.67
CA LEU A 284 5.49 -1.33 -9.88
C LEU A 284 6.05 -2.44 -8.97
N ASP A 285 6.92 -3.30 -9.53
CA ASP A 285 7.56 -4.43 -8.83
C ASP A 285 6.54 -5.31 -8.08
N THR A 286 5.38 -5.53 -8.71
CA THR A 286 4.29 -6.35 -8.16
C THR A 286 4.22 -7.68 -8.91
N HIS A 287 4.19 -8.78 -8.16
CA HIS A 287 4.21 -10.13 -8.68
C HIS A 287 3.02 -10.93 -8.17
N ILE A 288 2.33 -11.66 -9.04
CA ILE A 288 1.29 -12.61 -8.65
C ILE A 288 1.83 -14.02 -8.89
N THR A 289 1.91 -14.82 -7.83
CA THR A 289 2.50 -16.16 -7.91
C THR A 289 1.98 -17.08 -6.82
N LYS A 290 2.05 -18.39 -7.06
CA LYS A 290 1.88 -19.45 -6.06
C LYS A 290 3.18 -20.18 -5.74
N ASN A 291 4.30 -19.70 -6.27
CA ASN A 291 5.59 -20.31 -6.06
C ASN A 291 6.26 -19.72 -4.82
N LEU A 292 6.29 -20.52 -3.73
CA LEU A 292 6.89 -20.11 -2.46
C LEU A 292 8.35 -19.67 -2.64
N PHE A 293 9.14 -20.41 -3.41
CA PHE A 293 10.56 -20.13 -3.61
C PHE A 293 10.79 -18.81 -4.36
N HIS A 294 9.89 -18.45 -5.27
CA HIS A 294 9.91 -17.14 -5.88
C HIS A 294 9.62 -16.04 -4.82
N ILE A 295 8.56 -16.23 -4.02
CA ILE A 295 8.17 -15.23 -3.00
C ILE A 295 9.30 -14.98 -2.00
N LEU A 296 9.99 -16.03 -1.56
CA LEU A 296 11.10 -15.94 -0.60
C LEU A 296 12.29 -15.12 -1.11
N ARG A 297 12.45 -15.01 -2.44
CA ARG A 297 13.53 -14.24 -3.08
C ARG A 297 13.16 -12.76 -3.27
N LEU A 298 11.88 -12.43 -3.32
CA LEU A 298 11.42 -11.06 -3.60
C LEU A 298 11.92 -10.01 -2.58
N PRO A 299 12.04 -10.29 -1.27
CA PRO A 299 12.57 -9.31 -0.31
C PRO A 299 14.01 -8.85 -0.60
N SER A 300 14.77 -9.60 -1.38
CA SER A 300 16.12 -9.18 -1.79
C SER A 300 16.14 -7.96 -2.71
N THR A 301 15.02 -7.64 -3.34
CA THR A 301 14.85 -6.45 -4.20
C THR A 301 14.25 -5.25 -3.46
N GLY A 302 14.06 -5.37 -2.17
CA GLY A 302 13.48 -4.35 -1.30
C GLY A 302 12.31 -4.87 -0.46
N PRO A 303 11.90 -4.11 0.56
CA PRO A 303 10.83 -4.52 1.47
C PRO A 303 9.51 -4.77 0.73
N LYS A 304 8.89 -5.92 0.98
CA LYS A 304 7.64 -6.34 0.34
C LYS A 304 6.65 -6.93 1.33
N ILE A 305 5.39 -6.83 0.98
CA ILE A 305 4.31 -7.61 1.58
C ILE A 305 3.87 -8.71 0.62
N ALA A 306 3.48 -9.86 1.17
CA ALA A 306 2.72 -10.88 0.49
C ALA A 306 1.27 -10.80 0.96
N GLN A 307 0.36 -10.48 0.05
CA GLN A 307 -1.06 -10.40 0.31
C GLN A 307 -1.78 -11.51 -0.45
N LYS A 308 -2.76 -12.15 0.19
CA LYS A 308 -3.55 -13.19 -0.45
C LYS A 308 -4.22 -12.62 -1.70
N TYR A 309 -3.95 -13.23 -2.85
CA TYR A 309 -4.57 -12.83 -4.10
C TYR A 309 -6.06 -13.22 -4.09
N ILE A 310 -6.92 -12.31 -4.51
CA ILE A 310 -8.35 -12.54 -4.60
C ILE A 310 -8.64 -13.30 -5.89
N THR A 311 -8.86 -14.61 -5.75
CA THR A 311 -9.05 -15.54 -6.87
C THR A 311 -10.50 -15.69 -7.31
N ASN A 312 -11.45 -15.23 -6.49
CA ASN A 312 -12.88 -15.26 -6.81
C ASN A 312 -13.50 -13.84 -6.76
N PRO A 313 -12.95 -12.88 -7.56
CA PRO A 313 -13.50 -11.52 -7.56
C PRO A 313 -14.89 -11.49 -8.17
N VAL A 314 -15.72 -10.55 -7.74
CA VAL A 314 -16.91 -10.17 -8.49
C VAL A 314 -16.47 -9.50 -9.77
N LEU A 315 -16.96 -9.93 -10.91
CA LEU A 315 -16.53 -9.46 -12.22
C LEU A 315 -17.62 -8.55 -12.83
N TYR A 316 -17.20 -7.61 -13.63
CA TYR A 316 -18.10 -6.76 -14.40
C TYR A 316 -18.09 -7.19 -15.86
N GLU A 317 -19.29 -7.39 -16.43
CA GLU A 317 -19.42 -7.78 -17.84
C GLU A 317 -19.31 -6.55 -18.75
N ARG A 318 -18.24 -6.53 -19.55
CA ARG A 318 -18.04 -5.55 -20.62
C ARG A 318 -18.38 -6.21 -21.95
N LEU A 319 -19.34 -5.64 -22.68
CA LEU A 319 -19.90 -6.23 -23.91
C LEU A 319 -18.85 -6.63 -24.95
N GLU A 320 -17.75 -5.88 -25.04
CA GLU A 320 -16.71 -6.10 -26.06
C GLU A 320 -15.56 -7.01 -25.61
N ILE A 321 -15.43 -7.27 -24.29
CA ILE A 321 -14.25 -7.94 -23.71
C ILE A 321 -14.65 -9.21 -22.96
N GLY A 322 -15.84 -9.26 -22.36
CA GLY A 322 -16.27 -10.30 -21.44
C GLY A 322 -16.22 -9.86 -19.97
N LYS A 323 -16.09 -10.83 -19.07
CA LYS A 323 -16.07 -10.60 -17.61
C LYS A 323 -14.71 -10.17 -17.13
N VAL A 324 -14.58 -8.93 -16.68
CA VAL A 324 -13.32 -8.32 -16.25
C VAL A 324 -13.29 -8.02 -14.76
N LYS A 325 -12.09 -7.97 -14.19
CA LYS A 325 -11.86 -7.41 -12.86
C LYS A 325 -12.13 -5.91 -12.86
N PHE A 326 -12.61 -5.42 -11.74
CA PHE A 326 -12.71 -3.98 -11.47
C PHE A 326 -12.39 -3.71 -10.00
N ASP A 327 -11.96 -2.50 -9.72
CA ASP A 327 -11.88 -1.97 -8.38
C ASP A 327 -12.73 -0.71 -8.24
N VAL A 328 -13.08 -0.43 -7.00
CA VAL A 328 -13.89 0.73 -6.62
C VAL A 328 -13.06 1.64 -5.74
N ARG A 329 -12.97 2.91 -6.12
CA ARG A 329 -12.29 3.97 -5.37
C ARG A 329 -13.30 4.91 -4.76
N TYR A 330 -13.33 5.01 -3.45
CA TYR A 330 -14.07 6.03 -2.72
C TYR A 330 -13.15 7.13 -2.24
N ILE A 331 -13.69 8.36 -2.22
CA ILE A 331 -13.04 9.50 -1.57
C ILE A 331 -13.59 9.63 -0.17
N VAL A 332 -12.69 9.63 0.81
CA VAL A 332 -13.00 9.65 2.24
C VAL A 332 -12.31 10.81 2.90
N MET A 333 -13.03 11.53 3.72
CA MET A 333 -12.54 12.71 4.44
C MET A 333 -12.44 12.40 5.93
N LEU A 334 -11.26 12.61 6.50
CA LEU A 334 -11.05 12.64 7.95
C LEU A 334 -11.03 14.08 8.43
N LYS A 335 -12.01 14.44 9.23
CA LYS A 335 -12.16 15.80 9.74
C LYS A 335 -11.65 15.96 11.16
N SER A 336 -11.77 14.92 11.98
CA SER A 336 -11.31 14.89 13.36
C SER A 336 -11.01 13.46 13.78
N VAL A 337 -10.05 13.30 14.65
CA VAL A 337 -9.68 12.02 15.29
C VAL A 337 -10.43 11.85 16.61
N ASN A 338 -10.62 12.94 17.37
CA ASN A 338 -11.30 12.92 18.66
C ASN A 338 -12.26 14.13 18.78
N PRO A 339 -13.60 13.93 18.72
CA PRO A 339 -14.27 12.70 18.33
C PRO A 339 -13.97 12.30 16.87
N LEU A 340 -14.07 11.03 16.55
CA LEU A 340 -13.86 10.55 15.19
C LEU A 340 -14.95 11.09 14.26
N ARG A 341 -14.53 11.86 13.26
CA ARG A 341 -15.42 12.45 12.24
C ARG A 341 -14.92 12.07 10.85
N VAL A 342 -15.62 11.13 10.21
CA VAL A 342 -15.30 10.59 8.89
C VAL A 342 -16.49 10.73 7.97
N PHE A 343 -16.26 11.25 6.76
CA PHE A 343 -17.26 11.42 5.72
C PHE A 343 -16.81 10.70 4.45
N VAL A 344 -17.74 10.11 3.73
CA VAL A 344 -17.50 9.40 2.47
C VAL A 344 -18.28 10.08 1.35
N TYR A 345 -17.59 10.48 0.28
CA TYR A 345 -18.25 11.01 -0.91
C TYR A 345 -19.05 9.90 -1.61
N LYS A 346 -20.34 10.11 -1.85
CA LYS A 346 -21.25 9.06 -2.33
C LYS A 346 -20.97 8.57 -3.74
N ASN A 347 -20.39 9.43 -4.57
CA ASN A 347 -20.01 9.05 -5.92
C ASN A 347 -18.61 8.44 -5.88
N PHE A 348 -18.53 7.16 -6.13
CA PHE A 348 -17.28 6.43 -6.24
C PHE A 348 -16.78 6.37 -7.69
N PHE A 349 -15.54 5.95 -7.86
CA PHE A 349 -14.86 5.83 -9.14
C PHE A 349 -14.46 4.39 -9.40
N LEU A 350 -14.42 4.02 -10.66
CA LEU A 350 -14.19 2.65 -11.11
C LEU A 350 -12.98 2.58 -12.01
N ARG A 351 -12.21 1.50 -11.86
CA ARG A 351 -11.15 1.12 -12.78
C ARG A 351 -11.38 -0.32 -13.20
N PHE A 352 -11.30 -0.57 -14.50
CA PHE A 352 -11.58 -1.87 -15.08
C PHE A 352 -10.33 -2.46 -15.71
N ALA A 353 -10.12 -3.76 -15.55
CA ALA A 353 -9.16 -4.50 -16.35
C ALA A 353 -9.58 -4.49 -17.84
N ASN A 354 -8.61 -4.57 -18.74
CA ASN A 354 -8.84 -4.49 -20.17
C ASN A 354 -8.83 -5.85 -20.89
N LYS A 355 -8.70 -6.93 -20.11
CA LYS A 355 -8.83 -8.31 -20.59
C LYS A 355 -9.73 -9.09 -19.66
N GLU A 356 -10.35 -10.13 -20.23
CA GLU A 356 -11.19 -11.07 -19.50
C GLU A 356 -10.38 -11.72 -18.36
N PHE A 357 -11.00 -11.85 -17.20
CA PHE A 357 -10.37 -12.42 -16.02
C PHE A 357 -10.25 -13.96 -16.16
N ALA A 358 -9.06 -14.48 -15.89
CA ALA A 358 -8.82 -15.91 -15.71
C ALA A 358 -7.66 -16.13 -14.74
N LEU A 359 -7.62 -17.28 -14.07
CA LEU A 359 -6.54 -17.67 -13.15
C LEU A 359 -5.39 -18.37 -13.88
N ASN A 360 -4.99 -17.81 -14.99
CA ASN A 360 -3.84 -18.24 -15.77
C ASN A 360 -3.00 -17.03 -16.15
N ASN A 361 -1.81 -17.26 -16.60
CA ASN A 361 -0.95 -16.23 -17.18
C ASN A 361 -0.89 -14.92 -16.37
N PHE A 362 -0.43 -15.03 -15.12
CA PHE A 362 -0.38 -13.91 -14.15
C PHE A 362 0.56 -12.77 -14.57
N ASP A 363 1.36 -12.95 -15.62
CA ASP A 363 2.20 -11.92 -16.23
C ASP A 363 1.42 -10.99 -17.17
N VAL A 364 0.16 -11.33 -17.52
CA VAL A 364 -0.70 -10.44 -18.33
C VAL A 364 -1.30 -9.36 -17.43
N TYR A 365 -0.65 -8.21 -17.42
CA TYR A 365 -1.00 -7.07 -16.58
C TYR A 365 -2.47 -6.64 -16.76
N GLU A 366 -2.95 -6.51 -18.00
CA GLU A 366 -4.28 -6.03 -18.34
C GLU A 366 -5.42 -6.97 -17.88
N GLN A 367 -5.09 -8.21 -17.47
CA GLN A 367 -6.05 -9.19 -16.99
C GLN A 367 -6.21 -9.14 -15.48
N HIS A 368 -5.14 -8.80 -14.75
CA HIS A 368 -5.07 -8.92 -13.30
C HIS A 368 -5.08 -7.58 -12.57
N PHE A 369 -4.66 -6.51 -13.25
CA PHE A 369 -4.55 -5.17 -12.67
C PHE A 369 -5.58 -4.22 -13.28
N THR A 370 -6.08 -3.33 -12.46
CA THR A 370 -7.07 -2.32 -12.80
C THR A 370 -6.46 -0.93 -12.86
N VAL A 371 -5.17 -0.79 -12.47
CA VAL A 371 -4.43 0.47 -12.50
C VAL A 371 -4.02 0.81 -13.93
N MET A 372 -4.25 2.05 -14.32
CA MET A 372 -4.11 2.56 -15.68
C MET A 372 -2.66 2.97 -16.00
N ASN A 373 -1.71 2.03 -16.00
CA ASN A 373 -0.39 2.24 -16.58
C ASN A 373 -0.32 1.63 -18.00
N TYR A 374 -1.43 1.74 -18.72
CA TYR A 374 -1.50 1.28 -20.08
C TYR A 374 -0.81 2.26 -21.03
N SER A 375 -0.38 1.77 -22.18
CA SER A 375 0.07 2.63 -23.29
C SER A 375 -1.03 3.66 -23.64
N GLU A 376 -0.63 4.83 -24.11
CA GLU A 376 -1.55 5.92 -24.49
C GLU A 376 -2.65 5.47 -25.48
N ASP A 377 -2.41 4.40 -26.21
CA ASP A 377 -3.32 3.83 -27.22
C ASP A 377 -4.41 2.89 -26.65
N THR A 378 -4.40 2.61 -25.32
CA THR A 378 -5.37 1.67 -24.74
C THR A 378 -6.64 2.41 -24.31
N PRO A 379 -7.83 2.08 -24.88
CA PRO A 379 -9.07 2.77 -24.53
C PRO A 379 -9.44 2.50 -23.07
N LEU A 380 -9.55 3.57 -22.29
CA LEU A 380 -9.96 3.51 -20.91
C LEU A 380 -11.49 3.43 -20.82
N CYS A 381 -11.99 2.49 -20.04
CA CYS A 381 -13.41 2.41 -19.75
C CYS A 381 -13.80 3.45 -18.68
N HIS A 382 -14.63 4.39 -19.05
CA HIS A 382 -15.13 5.46 -18.20
C HIS A 382 -16.62 5.25 -17.90
N VAL A 383 -16.94 4.88 -16.65
CA VAL A 383 -18.33 4.68 -16.19
C VAL A 383 -18.54 5.58 -14.97
N LYS A 384 -19.61 6.38 -14.99
CA LYS A 384 -20.02 7.16 -13.82
C LYS A 384 -20.71 6.27 -12.78
N CYS A 385 -20.64 6.65 -11.52
CA CYS A 385 -21.23 5.93 -10.39
C CYS A 385 -22.71 5.57 -10.64
N ALA A 386 -23.52 6.51 -11.10
CA ALA A 386 -24.96 6.27 -11.34
C ALA A 386 -25.19 5.23 -12.44
N ASP A 387 -24.46 5.33 -13.56
CA ASP A 387 -24.58 4.40 -14.68
C ASP A 387 -24.09 3.00 -14.30
N PHE A 388 -23.02 2.94 -13.50
CA PHE A 388 -22.54 1.67 -12.96
C PHE A 388 -23.58 0.99 -12.07
N ILE A 389 -24.26 1.72 -11.19
CA ILE A 389 -25.27 1.14 -10.30
C ILE A 389 -26.44 0.57 -11.12
N ILE A 390 -26.90 1.27 -12.15
CA ILE A 390 -27.95 0.77 -13.05
C ILE A 390 -27.52 -0.54 -13.69
N GLU A 391 -26.31 -0.59 -14.22
CA GLU A 391 -25.77 -1.78 -14.87
C GLU A 391 -25.48 -2.91 -13.87
N TRP A 392 -25.04 -2.57 -12.65
CA TRP A 392 -24.86 -3.51 -11.54
C TRP A 392 -26.17 -4.22 -11.18
N GLU A 393 -27.26 -3.48 -10.99
CA GLU A 393 -28.59 -4.05 -10.67
C GLU A 393 -29.09 -4.97 -11.81
N ARG A 394 -28.68 -4.72 -13.05
CA ARG A 394 -28.98 -5.61 -14.19
C ARG A 394 -28.14 -6.90 -14.16
N GLN A 395 -26.85 -6.81 -13.84
CA GLN A 395 -25.93 -7.97 -13.81
C GLN A 395 -26.10 -8.82 -12.54
N TYR A 396 -26.46 -8.19 -11.43
CA TYR A 396 -26.57 -8.79 -10.10
C TYR A 396 -27.88 -8.41 -9.41
N PRO A 397 -29.04 -8.85 -9.92
CA PRO A 397 -30.36 -8.41 -9.42
C PRO A 397 -30.63 -8.78 -7.95
N ASP A 398 -30.00 -9.84 -7.44
CA ASP A 398 -30.14 -10.27 -6.05
C ASP A 398 -29.25 -9.51 -5.06
N PHE A 399 -28.36 -8.67 -5.56
CA PHE A 399 -27.35 -7.93 -4.77
C PHE A 399 -27.40 -6.43 -5.05
N SER A 400 -28.46 -5.77 -4.60
CA SER A 400 -28.57 -4.31 -4.73
C SER A 400 -27.34 -3.60 -4.18
N TRP A 401 -26.78 -2.68 -4.98
CA TRP A 401 -25.61 -1.93 -4.56
C TRP A 401 -25.84 -1.17 -3.27
N ARG A 402 -26.94 -0.43 -3.20
CA ARG A 402 -27.26 0.46 -2.07
C ARG A 402 -27.67 -0.30 -0.80
N GLU A 403 -28.27 -1.47 -0.94
CA GLU A 403 -28.83 -2.22 0.19
C GLU A 403 -27.91 -3.34 0.68
N HIS A 404 -27.15 -3.99 -0.22
CA HIS A 404 -26.39 -5.18 0.12
C HIS A 404 -24.87 -4.97 0.08
N VAL A 405 -24.34 -4.13 -0.83
CA VAL A 405 -22.91 -3.96 -1.05
C VAL A 405 -22.37 -2.74 -0.31
N GLU A 406 -22.93 -1.56 -0.57
CA GLU A 406 -22.44 -0.29 0.00
C GLU A 406 -22.44 -0.25 1.53
N PRO A 407 -23.45 -0.78 2.27
CA PRO A 407 -23.41 -0.79 3.73
C PRO A 407 -22.20 -1.56 4.29
N LYS A 408 -21.80 -2.67 3.65
CA LYS A 408 -20.59 -3.42 4.04
C LYS A 408 -19.31 -2.64 3.76
N ILE A 409 -19.27 -1.88 2.66
CA ILE A 409 -18.16 -1.00 2.33
C ILE A 409 -18.03 0.11 3.38
N LEU A 410 -19.12 0.76 3.74
CA LEU A 410 -19.15 1.83 4.74
C LEU A 410 -18.75 1.31 6.13
N HIS A 411 -19.21 0.12 6.50
CA HIS A 411 -18.79 -0.55 7.73
C HIS A 411 -17.28 -0.80 7.74
N MET A 412 -16.71 -1.36 6.67
CA MET A 412 -15.28 -1.55 6.53
C MET A 412 -14.51 -0.22 6.69
N PHE A 413 -14.95 0.86 6.04
CA PHE A 413 -14.31 2.17 6.17
C PHE A 413 -14.31 2.68 7.62
N ARG A 414 -15.44 2.55 8.32
CA ARG A 414 -15.54 2.90 9.73
C ARG A 414 -14.51 2.14 10.55
N GLU A 415 -14.43 0.82 10.39
CA GLU A 415 -13.50 -0.02 11.13
C GLU A 415 -12.02 0.31 10.83
N ILE A 416 -11.67 0.69 9.59
CA ILE A 416 -10.33 1.13 9.22
C ILE A 416 -9.92 2.35 10.05
N PHE A 417 -10.76 3.39 10.12
CA PHE A 417 -10.43 4.59 10.87
C PHE A 417 -10.47 4.36 12.40
N GLU A 418 -11.40 3.55 12.90
CA GLU A 418 -11.41 3.15 14.31
C GLU A 418 -10.12 2.41 14.69
N ALA A 419 -9.63 1.51 13.83
CA ALA A 419 -8.36 0.82 14.04
C ALA A 419 -7.17 1.77 14.03
N ALA A 420 -7.19 2.77 13.14
CA ALA A 420 -6.11 3.74 12.99
C ALA A 420 -5.99 4.72 14.16
N ILE A 421 -7.08 4.94 14.90
CA ILE A 421 -7.09 5.84 16.08
C ILE A 421 -7.09 5.07 17.41
N ALA A 422 -7.10 3.74 17.39
CA ALA A 422 -7.17 2.91 18.59
C ALA A 422 -5.93 3.05 19.50
N GLU A 423 -4.79 3.38 18.92
CA GLU A 423 -3.51 3.53 19.60
C GLU A 423 -2.97 4.96 19.42
N LYS A 424 -2.09 5.35 20.34
CA LYS A 424 -1.39 6.64 20.26
C LYS A 424 -0.28 6.59 19.19
N PRO A 425 0.15 7.76 18.66
CA PRO A 425 1.35 7.84 17.82
C PRO A 425 2.57 7.21 18.53
N PRO A 426 3.45 6.53 17.79
CA PRO A 426 3.49 6.37 16.32
C PRO A 426 2.62 5.24 15.80
N ARG A 427 1.92 4.50 16.64
CA ARG A 427 1.11 3.33 16.27
C ARG A 427 -0.28 3.71 15.74
N GLY A 428 -0.68 4.96 15.83
CA GLY A 428 -1.97 5.47 15.36
C GLY A 428 -1.88 6.92 14.90
N ILE A 429 -2.93 7.41 14.25
CA ILE A 429 -3.05 8.81 13.80
C ILE A 429 -3.13 9.72 15.02
N ALA A 430 -2.35 10.80 15.00
CA ALA A 430 -2.37 11.77 16.09
C ALA A 430 -3.59 12.69 16.02
N GLU A 431 -4.11 13.05 17.19
CA GLU A 431 -5.07 14.13 17.31
C GLU A 431 -4.43 15.45 16.88
N SER A 432 -5.11 16.16 15.98
CA SER A 432 -4.69 17.45 15.47
C SER A 432 -5.91 18.31 15.15
N SER A 433 -6.05 19.40 15.85
CA SER A 433 -7.15 20.34 15.67
C SER A 433 -7.04 21.13 14.35
N ILE A 434 -5.82 21.32 13.85
CA ILE A 434 -5.52 22.04 12.61
C ILE A 434 -5.53 21.14 11.36
N SER A 435 -5.76 19.84 11.51
CA SER A 435 -5.69 18.88 10.42
C SER A 435 -7.07 18.55 9.85
N ARG A 436 -7.14 18.39 8.53
CA ARG A 436 -8.28 17.89 7.77
C ARG A 436 -7.71 17.10 6.59
N ALA A 437 -8.11 15.87 6.35
CA ALA A 437 -7.48 15.08 5.31
C ALA A 437 -8.49 14.47 4.33
N VAL A 438 -8.01 14.21 3.11
CA VAL A 438 -8.73 13.50 2.06
C VAL A 438 -7.91 12.29 1.63
N TYR A 439 -8.53 11.12 1.66
CA TYR A 439 -7.95 9.86 1.24
C TYR A 439 -8.75 9.26 0.09
N ALA A 440 -8.09 8.43 -0.72
CA ALA A 440 -8.80 7.50 -1.59
C ALA A 440 -8.62 6.09 -1.05
N ILE A 441 -9.73 5.39 -0.83
CA ILE A 441 -9.73 3.97 -0.43
C ILE A 441 -10.09 3.15 -1.66
N ASP A 442 -9.19 2.24 -2.02
CA ASP A 442 -9.37 1.29 -3.10
C ASP A 442 -9.79 -0.06 -2.54
N LEU A 443 -10.83 -0.63 -3.12
CA LEU A 443 -11.35 -1.92 -2.74
C LEU A 443 -11.76 -2.74 -3.97
N ILE A 444 -11.82 -4.05 -3.79
CA ILE A 444 -12.40 -4.98 -4.74
C ILE A 444 -13.49 -5.80 -4.05
N LEU A 445 -14.42 -6.35 -4.82
CA LEU A 445 -15.47 -7.22 -4.30
C LEU A 445 -15.09 -8.69 -4.55
N GLU A 446 -15.29 -9.54 -3.55
CA GLU A 446 -15.01 -10.97 -3.61
C GLU A 446 -16.29 -11.77 -3.31
N TRP A 447 -16.49 -12.86 -4.05
CA TRP A 447 -17.49 -13.85 -3.70
C TRP A 447 -17.01 -14.70 -2.52
N LYS A 448 -17.71 -14.63 -1.40
CA LYS A 448 -17.56 -15.49 -0.23
C LYS A 448 -18.80 -16.36 -0.13
N GLN A 449 -18.68 -17.60 -0.62
CA GLN A 449 -19.85 -18.48 -0.80
C GLN A 449 -20.92 -17.77 -1.66
N GLU A 450 -22.12 -17.52 -1.12
CA GLU A 450 -23.24 -16.87 -1.80
C GLU A 450 -23.37 -15.38 -1.43
N THR A 451 -22.34 -14.77 -0.83
CA THR A 451 -22.37 -13.35 -0.43
C THR A 451 -21.23 -12.56 -1.06
N ILE A 452 -21.45 -11.26 -1.23
CA ILE A 452 -20.40 -10.33 -1.67
C ILE A 452 -19.74 -9.70 -0.46
N GLN A 453 -18.40 -9.80 -0.41
CA GLN A 453 -17.55 -9.21 0.62
C GLN A 453 -16.65 -8.14 -0.02
N PRO A 454 -16.68 -6.88 0.45
CA PRO A 454 -15.67 -5.90 0.07
C PRO A 454 -14.32 -6.25 0.70
N MET A 455 -13.27 -6.13 -0.10
CA MET A 455 -11.88 -6.43 0.29
C MET A 455 -11.02 -5.20 0.11
N LEU A 456 -10.38 -4.74 1.18
CA LEU A 456 -9.49 -3.59 1.17
C LEU A 456 -8.23 -3.85 0.33
N LEU A 457 -7.88 -2.94 -0.56
CA LEU A 457 -6.64 -3.00 -1.33
C LEU A 457 -5.57 -2.04 -0.79
N GLU A 458 -5.92 -0.76 -0.67
CA GLU A 458 -5.02 0.28 -0.18
C GLU A 458 -5.78 1.56 0.21
N VAL A 459 -5.11 2.40 1.00
CA VAL A 459 -5.53 3.77 1.32
C VAL A 459 -4.45 4.71 0.79
N ASN A 460 -4.84 5.66 -0.05
CA ASN A 460 -3.94 6.59 -0.70
C ASN A 460 -4.10 8.00 -0.11
N PHE A 461 -2.98 8.61 0.29
CA PHE A 461 -2.92 10.01 0.65
C PHE A 461 -2.82 10.87 -0.62
N SER A 462 -3.28 12.13 -0.56
CA SER A 462 -3.25 13.07 -1.70
C SER A 462 -3.64 12.42 -3.04
N PRO A 463 -4.87 11.83 -3.13
CA PRO A 463 -5.27 11.08 -4.30
C PRO A 463 -5.39 11.98 -5.54
N ASP A 464 -5.08 11.42 -6.71
CA ASP A 464 -5.41 12.08 -7.97
C ASP A 464 -6.93 12.14 -8.16
N CYS A 465 -7.47 13.37 -8.10
CA CYS A 465 -8.89 13.66 -8.23
C CYS A 465 -9.28 14.25 -9.59
N LYS A 466 -8.42 14.17 -10.60
CA LYS A 466 -8.71 14.69 -11.95
C LYS A 466 -10.07 14.20 -12.44
N ARG A 467 -10.30 12.89 -12.43
CA ARG A 467 -11.55 12.29 -12.87
C ARG A 467 -12.75 12.72 -12.01
N ALA A 468 -12.54 12.90 -10.71
CA ALA A 468 -13.59 13.40 -9.82
C ALA A 468 -14.07 14.79 -10.25
N CYS A 469 -13.13 15.69 -10.57
CA CYS A 469 -13.43 17.03 -11.06
C CYS A 469 -14.11 17.02 -12.43
N GLU A 470 -13.66 16.16 -13.34
CA GLU A 470 -14.24 16.05 -14.68
C GLU A 470 -15.69 15.53 -14.66
N TYR A 471 -15.99 14.57 -13.78
CA TYR A 471 -17.35 14.00 -13.65
C TYR A 471 -18.28 14.88 -12.83
N TYR A 472 -17.74 15.54 -11.79
CA TYR A 472 -18.47 16.32 -10.81
C TYR A 472 -17.77 17.65 -10.58
N PRO A 473 -18.03 18.69 -11.39
CA PRO A 473 -17.32 19.99 -11.32
C PRO A 473 -17.38 20.68 -9.96
N ASN A 474 -18.38 20.37 -9.13
CA ASN A 474 -18.50 20.89 -7.76
C ASN A 474 -17.74 20.06 -6.72
N PHE A 475 -17.01 19.03 -7.12
CA PHE A 475 -16.35 18.09 -6.20
C PHE A 475 -15.52 18.79 -5.12
N TYR A 476 -14.59 19.68 -5.49
CA TYR A 476 -13.79 20.40 -4.49
C TYR A 476 -14.60 21.43 -3.69
N ASN A 477 -15.61 22.06 -4.27
CA ASN A 477 -16.50 22.95 -3.51
C ASN A 477 -17.20 22.18 -2.37
N ASP A 478 -17.71 20.99 -2.68
CA ASP A 478 -18.38 20.14 -1.69
C ASP A 478 -17.42 19.62 -0.62
N ILE A 479 -16.25 19.12 -1.02
CA ILE A 479 -15.19 18.64 -0.10
C ILE A 479 -14.76 19.75 0.86
N PHE A 480 -14.45 20.95 0.34
CA PHE A 480 -13.97 22.06 1.16
C PHE A 480 -15.06 22.58 2.10
N LYS A 481 -16.31 22.65 1.66
CA LYS A 481 -17.44 22.99 2.54
C LYS A 481 -17.61 22.00 3.68
N CYS A 482 -17.50 20.70 3.39
CA CYS A 482 -17.60 19.66 4.40
C CYS A 482 -16.45 19.79 5.43
N LEU A 483 -15.20 19.89 4.96
CA LEU A 483 -14.02 19.91 5.82
C LEU A 483 -13.89 21.20 6.64
N PHE A 484 -14.14 22.38 6.03
CA PHE A 484 -13.77 23.67 6.60
C PHE A 484 -14.96 24.55 7.03
N LEU A 485 -16.16 24.30 6.47
CA LEU A 485 -17.35 25.11 6.79
C LEU A 485 -18.45 24.34 7.54
N ASN A 486 -18.22 23.09 7.89
CA ASN A 486 -19.21 22.22 8.56
C ASN A 486 -20.53 22.02 7.77
N VAL A 487 -20.48 22.08 6.45
CA VAL A 487 -21.64 21.85 5.60
C VAL A 487 -21.66 20.38 5.18
N ASN A 488 -22.34 19.55 5.95
CA ASN A 488 -22.45 18.12 5.72
C ASN A 488 -23.77 17.82 5.00
N ASN A 489 -23.75 17.85 3.66
CA ASN A 489 -24.94 17.54 2.87
C ASN A 489 -25.14 16.02 2.77
N PRO A 490 -26.24 15.45 3.34
CA PRO A 490 -26.51 14.03 3.32
C PRO A 490 -26.78 13.47 1.92
N GLU A 491 -27.10 14.30 0.94
CA GLU A 491 -27.25 13.85 -0.46
C GLU A 491 -25.88 13.59 -1.12
N ILE A 492 -24.82 14.22 -0.61
CA ILE A 492 -23.47 14.15 -1.18
C ILE A 492 -22.57 13.21 -0.39
N PHE A 493 -22.74 13.15 0.93
CA PHE A 493 -21.87 12.41 1.83
C PHE A 493 -22.63 11.37 2.66
N HIS A 494 -21.94 10.25 2.93
CA HIS A 494 -22.24 9.39 4.07
C HIS A 494 -21.45 9.90 5.27
N ASP A 495 -22.10 10.03 6.42
CA ASP A 495 -21.45 10.36 7.69
C ASP A 495 -21.21 9.06 8.46
N LEU A 496 -19.95 8.73 8.69
CA LEU A 496 -19.49 7.56 9.46
C LEU A 496 -19.03 7.94 10.87
N SER A 497 -19.25 9.18 11.28
CA SER A 497 -18.81 9.71 12.56
C SER A 497 -19.37 8.91 13.73
N MET A 498 -18.59 8.80 14.80
CA MET A 498 -19.07 8.26 16.08
C MET A 498 -19.68 9.40 16.91
N GLU A 499 -20.78 9.16 17.55
CA GLU A 499 -21.42 10.08 18.50
C GLU A 499 -20.60 10.23 19.78
#